data_5f02a0d4573c850320a80ef0acae9ff1
#
_entry.id   5f02a0d4573c850320a80ef0acae9ff1
#
_cell.length_a   1.000
_cell.length_b   1.000
_cell.length_c   1.000
_cell.angle_alpha   90.00
_cell.angle_beta   90.00
_cell.angle_gamma   90.00
#
_symmetry.space_group_name_H-M   'P 1'
#
loop_
_entity.id
_entity.type
_entity.pdbx_description
1 polymer ?
#
loop_
_entity_poly.entity_id
_entity_poly.type
_entity_poly.pdbx_seq_one_letter_code
_entity_poly.pdbx_strand_id
1 'polypeptide(L)'
;RSTPLYSSAASDVYKRQLKSSSKFKKSARTVGDVIGKFHPHGDSAAYEAMVLLAQNFSTRYPLLEGQGNWGSLDDPKSFAAMRYTECRLSAYAQSLLDESALGTVDWIPNFDGTLIEPKFLPDRLPNVLLNGASGIAVGMATDIPPHNLKEIVNGVISLIDSPKLSNKELMKDISAP
;
A
#
# COMPACT_ATOMS: atom_id res chain seq x y z
N ARG A 1 -8.35 -8.00 -8.49
CA ARG A 1 -9.04 -8.06 -7.17
C ARG A 1 -8.05 -8.18 -6.01
N SER A 2 -6.99 -7.39 -5.99
CA SER A 2 -6.01 -7.34 -4.88
C SER A 2 -6.27 -6.19 -3.90
N THR A 3 -7.31 -5.39 -4.14
CA THR A 3 -7.65 -4.20 -3.36
C THR A 3 -8.15 -4.47 -1.92
N PRO A 4 -8.85 -5.55 -1.58
CA PRO A 4 -9.39 -5.74 -0.24
C PRO A 4 -8.35 -5.91 0.86
N LEU A 5 -7.24 -6.62 0.59
CA LEU A 5 -6.18 -6.86 1.60
C LEU A 5 -5.50 -5.57 2.06
N TYR A 6 -5.26 -4.64 1.15
CA TYR A 6 -4.60 -3.37 1.46
C TYR A 6 -5.53 -2.41 2.20
N SER A 7 -6.80 -2.32 1.80
CA SER A 7 -7.77 -1.42 2.43
C SER A 7 -8.18 -1.89 3.82
N SER A 8 -8.38 -3.19 4.02
CA SER A 8 -8.77 -3.75 5.31
C SER A 8 -7.62 -3.74 6.32
N ALA A 9 -6.41 -4.12 5.90
CA ALA A 9 -5.21 -3.97 6.71
C ALA A 9 -4.97 -2.50 7.11
N ALA A 10 -5.19 -1.57 6.18
CA ALA A 10 -5.05 -0.14 6.43
C ALA A 10 -6.07 0.39 7.44
N SER A 11 -7.30 -0.10 7.43
CA SER A 11 -8.38 0.37 8.31
C SER A 11 -8.13 0.05 9.79
N ASP A 12 -7.69 -1.16 10.12
CA ASP A 12 -7.36 -1.52 11.52
C ASP A 12 -6.03 -0.90 11.97
N VAL A 13 -5.10 -0.77 11.04
CA VAL A 13 -3.83 -0.09 11.19
C VAL A 13 -4.03 1.38 11.55
N TYR A 14 -4.99 2.07 10.90
CA TYR A 14 -5.28 3.47 11.16
C TYR A 14 -5.93 3.68 12.54
N LYS A 15 -6.88 2.83 12.92
CA LYS A 15 -7.64 3.03 14.16
C LYS A 15 -6.87 2.65 15.42
N ARG A 16 -5.86 1.80 15.35
CA ARG A 16 -5.37 1.10 16.55
C ARG A 16 -3.87 1.07 16.81
N GLN A 17 -2.96 1.80 16.16
CA GLN A 17 -1.60 1.81 16.72
C GLN A 17 -0.40 1.43 15.81
N LEU A 18 -0.53 1.30 14.50
CA LEU A 18 0.63 1.11 13.62
C LEU A 18 1.12 2.41 12.96
N LYS A 19 0.83 3.57 13.55
CA LYS A 19 1.31 4.86 13.04
C LYS A 19 2.82 4.83 12.83
N SER A 20 3.30 5.57 11.84
CA SER A 20 4.73 5.67 11.52
C SER A 20 5.59 6.12 12.72
N SER A 21 5.01 6.91 13.63
CA SER A 21 5.65 7.36 14.87
C SER A 21 5.55 6.36 16.04
N SER A 22 4.81 5.25 15.88
CA SER A 22 4.63 4.28 16.96
C SER A 22 5.79 3.28 17.03
N LYS A 23 5.88 2.56 18.15
CA LYS A 23 6.81 1.43 18.27
C LYS A 23 6.42 0.33 17.31
N PHE A 24 7.40 -0.41 16.82
CA PHE A 24 7.19 -1.62 16.03
C PHE A 24 6.34 -2.64 16.78
N LYS A 25 5.55 -3.40 16.06
CA LYS A 25 4.69 -4.45 16.60
C LYS A 25 4.95 -5.77 15.92
N LYS A 26 4.81 -6.86 16.65
CA LYS A 26 4.93 -8.23 16.10
C LYS A 26 4.00 -8.40 14.90
N SER A 27 4.57 -8.87 13.79
CA SER A 27 3.83 -9.12 12.56
C SER A 27 2.68 -10.12 12.78
N ALA A 28 2.90 -11.14 13.62
CA ALA A 28 1.86 -12.11 13.97
C ALA A 28 0.60 -11.46 14.57
N ARG A 29 0.75 -10.39 15.36
CA ARG A 29 -0.38 -9.65 15.91
C ARG A 29 -1.16 -8.92 14.81
N THR A 30 -0.45 -8.24 13.91
CA THR A 30 -1.06 -7.51 12.80
C THR A 30 -1.79 -8.46 11.85
N VAL A 31 -1.16 -9.59 11.51
CA VAL A 31 -1.79 -10.64 10.71
C VAL A 31 -3.05 -11.16 11.39
N GLY A 32 -2.99 -11.49 12.69
CA GLY A 32 -4.15 -11.95 13.46
C GLY A 32 -5.30 -10.94 13.49
N ASP A 33 -5.02 -9.65 13.65
CA ASP A 33 -6.03 -8.58 13.58
C ASP A 33 -6.68 -8.48 12.19
N VAL A 34 -5.89 -8.61 11.12
CA VAL A 34 -6.39 -8.54 9.73
C VAL A 34 -7.31 -9.73 9.43
N ILE A 35 -6.85 -10.95 9.66
CA ILE A 35 -7.64 -12.16 9.33
C ILE A 35 -8.87 -12.31 10.23
N GLY A 36 -8.76 -11.90 11.49
CA GLY A 36 -9.87 -12.02 12.45
C GLY A 36 -10.97 -10.97 12.28
N LYS A 37 -10.67 -9.82 11.66
CA LYS A 37 -11.62 -8.70 11.62
C LYS A 37 -12.03 -8.27 10.21
N PHE A 38 -11.17 -8.41 9.21
CA PHE A 38 -11.39 -7.83 7.89
C PHE A 38 -11.28 -8.84 6.76
N HIS A 39 -10.33 -9.76 6.83
CA HIS A 39 -10.03 -10.64 5.71
C HIS A 39 -9.84 -12.09 6.17
N PRO A 40 -10.94 -12.88 6.27
CA PRO A 40 -10.92 -14.25 6.80
C PRO A 40 -10.29 -15.24 5.83
N HIS A 41 -8.98 -15.16 5.67
CA HIS A 41 -8.14 -16.02 4.82
C HIS A 41 -7.00 -16.62 5.66
N GLY A 42 -6.18 -17.48 5.03
CA GLY A 42 -5.02 -18.07 5.71
C GLY A 42 -4.00 -17.02 6.18
N ASP A 43 -3.44 -17.23 7.35
CA ASP A 43 -2.43 -16.34 7.95
C ASP A 43 -1.16 -16.24 7.11
N SER A 44 -0.74 -17.31 6.46
CA SER A 44 0.40 -17.33 5.55
C SER A 44 0.21 -16.36 4.39
N ALA A 45 -0.97 -16.38 3.73
CA ALA A 45 -1.26 -15.49 2.61
C ALA A 45 -1.28 -14.01 3.05
N ALA A 46 -1.87 -13.71 4.20
CA ALA A 46 -1.88 -12.37 4.77
C ALA A 46 -0.46 -11.90 5.15
N TYR A 47 0.37 -12.78 5.68
CA TYR A 47 1.75 -12.48 6.01
C TYR A 47 2.63 -12.29 4.77
N GLU A 48 2.50 -13.12 3.74
CA GLU A 48 3.22 -12.96 2.46
C GLU A 48 2.88 -11.61 1.80
N ALA A 49 1.62 -11.22 1.80
CA ALA A 49 1.23 -9.88 1.33
C ALA A 49 1.89 -8.76 2.15
N MET A 50 1.96 -8.91 3.48
CA MET A 50 2.65 -7.97 4.36
C MET A 50 4.15 -7.90 4.05
N VAL A 51 4.79 -9.04 3.75
CA VAL A 51 6.20 -9.11 3.38
C VAL A 51 6.46 -8.28 2.12
N LEU A 52 5.65 -8.42 1.07
CA LEU A 52 5.79 -7.64 -0.17
C LEU A 52 5.69 -6.13 0.09
N LEU A 53 4.82 -5.71 1.02
CA LEU A 53 4.66 -4.30 1.39
C LEU A 53 5.84 -3.71 2.17
N ALA A 54 6.63 -4.56 2.80
CA ALA A 54 7.80 -4.17 3.61
C ALA A 54 9.13 -4.29 2.84
N GLN A 55 9.15 -5.04 1.73
CA GLN A 55 10.36 -5.25 0.93
C GLN A 55 10.67 -4.01 0.08
N ASN A 56 11.80 -3.38 0.33
CA ASN A 56 12.26 -2.19 -0.39
C ASN A 56 12.72 -2.46 -1.84
N PHE A 57 12.88 -3.72 -2.21
CA PHE A 57 13.18 -4.15 -3.57
C PHE A 57 11.93 -4.62 -4.35
N SER A 58 10.81 -4.86 -3.65
CA SER A 58 9.54 -5.22 -4.26
C SER A 58 8.65 -4.00 -4.55
N THR A 59 8.76 -2.95 -3.74
CA THR A 59 8.03 -1.69 -3.91
C THR A 59 8.99 -0.51 -3.83
N ARG A 60 8.84 0.45 -4.74
CA ARG A 60 9.70 1.65 -4.76
C ARG A 60 9.52 2.52 -3.51
N TYR A 61 8.27 2.61 -3.03
CA TYR A 61 7.90 3.34 -1.81
C TYR A 61 7.17 2.37 -0.87
N PRO A 62 7.90 1.64 -0.01
CA PRO A 62 7.32 0.65 0.87
C PRO A 62 6.23 1.25 1.78
N LEU A 63 5.14 0.52 1.95
CA LEU A 63 4.04 0.92 2.82
C LEU A 63 4.28 0.52 4.28
N LEU A 64 5.15 -0.44 4.52
CA LEU A 64 5.54 -0.90 5.84
C LEU A 64 7.03 -0.72 6.06
N GLU A 65 7.39 -0.31 7.27
CA GLU A 65 8.73 -0.44 7.81
C GLU A 65 8.81 -1.72 8.62
N GLY A 66 9.82 -2.54 8.36
CA GLY A 66 9.99 -3.83 9.01
C GLY A 66 11.27 -3.90 9.83
N GLN A 67 11.23 -4.66 10.93
CA GLN A 67 12.41 -5.10 11.68
C GLN A 67 12.49 -6.63 11.66
N GLY A 68 13.69 -7.17 11.45
CA GLY A 68 13.94 -8.59 11.28
C GLY A 68 14.29 -8.96 9.84
N ASN A 69 14.22 -10.23 9.51
CA ASN A 69 14.49 -10.72 8.16
C ASN A 69 13.20 -10.73 7.32
N TRP A 70 13.14 -9.87 6.32
CA TRP A 70 12.03 -9.74 5.37
C TRP A 70 12.41 -10.24 3.97
N GLY A 71 13.47 -11.03 3.85
CA GLY A 71 14.02 -11.49 2.58
C GLY A 71 15.07 -10.52 2.02
N SER A 72 15.63 -10.90 0.89
CA SER A 72 16.61 -10.11 0.15
C SER A 72 16.31 -10.12 -1.34
N LEU A 73 16.95 -9.27 -2.12
CA LEU A 73 16.79 -9.25 -3.58
C LEU A 73 17.16 -10.60 -4.22
N ASP A 74 18.20 -11.25 -3.70
CA ASP A 74 18.67 -12.56 -4.22
C ASP A 74 17.74 -13.71 -3.81
N ASP A 75 17.08 -13.59 -2.66
CA ASP A 75 16.12 -14.57 -2.16
C ASP A 75 14.91 -13.89 -1.48
N PRO A 76 13.95 -13.41 -2.30
CA PRO A 76 12.79 -12.68 -1.80
C PRO A 76 11.85 -13.52 -0.92
N LYS A 77 11.93 -14.84 -1.01
CA LYS A 77 11.08 -15.76 -0.26
C LYS A 77 11.70 -16.27 1.02
N SER A 78 12.97 -15.99 1.26
CA SER A 78 13.69 -16.38 2.49
C SER A 78 13.51 -15.33 3.59
N PHE A 79 12.28 -15.14 4.05
CA PHE A 79 11.93 -14.27 5.16
C PHE A 79 11.62 -15.06 6.42
N ALA A 80 11.83 -14.44 7.59
CA ALA A 80 11.55 -15.07 8.87
C ALA A 80 10.04 -15.24 9.12
N ALA A 81 9.65 -16.21 9.93
CA ALA A 81 8.27 -16.38 10.35
C ALA A 81 7.74 -15.12 11.08
N MET A 82 6.44 -14.84 10.95
CA MET A 82 5.78 -13.63 11.47
C MET A 82 5.94 -13.41 12.97
N ARG A 83 6.26 -14.45 13.75
CA ARG A 83 6.55 -14.34 15.19
C ARG A 83 7.90 -13.67 15.48
N TYR A 84 8.81 -13.63 14.52
CA TYR A 84 10.16 -13.05 14.67
C TYR A 84 10.25 -11.64 14.08
N THR A 85 9.39 -11.28 13.16
CA THR A 85 9.40 -9.97 12.51
C THR A 85 8.48 -8.98 13.23
N GLU A 86 8.80 -7.70 13.07
CA GLU A 86 8.02 -6.59 13.59
C GLU A 86 7.80 -5.56 12.49
N CYS A 87 6.66 -4.89 12.51
CA CYS A 87 6.31 -3.89 11.51
C CYS A 87 5.62 -2.67 12.10
N ARG A 88 5.62 -1.59 11.33
CA ARG A 88 4.79 -0.40 11.49
C ARG A 88 4.55 0.24 10.11
N LEU A 89 3.63 1.19 10.02
CA LEU A 89 3.46 1.97 8.79
C LEU A 89 4.68 2.84 8.50
N SER A 90 5.01 2.97 7.22
CA SER A 90 5.91 4.03 6.76
C SER A 90 5.23 5.40 6.84
N ALA A 91 6.02 6.48 6.81
CA ALA A 91 5.49 7.83 6.71
C ALA A 91 4.67 8.03 5.42
N TYR A 92 5.09 7.39 4.33
CA TYR A 92 4.36 7.39 3.07
C TYR A 92 2.98 6.73 3.20
N ALA A 93 2.91 5.53 3.78
CA ALA A 93 1.63 4.86 4.02
C ALA A 93 0.71 5.66 4.95
N GLN A 94 1.28 6.36 5.94
CA GLN A 94 0.50 7.22 6.82
C GLN A 94 -0.20 8.33 6.03
N SER A 95 0.48 8.95 5.06
CA SER A 95 -0.11 10.02 4.24
C SER A 95 -1.29 9.54 3.37
N LEU A 96 -1.32 8.26 2.97
CA LEU A 96 -2.45 7.66 2.25
C LEU A 96 -3.70 7.48 3.12
N LEU A 97 -3.54 7.48 4.43
CA LEU A 97 -4.61 7.21 5.40
C LEU A 97 -5.15 8.46 6.09
N ASP A 98 -4.36 9.53 6.14
CA ASP A 98 -4.67 10.72 6.95
C ASP A 98 -6.02 11.37 6.57
N GLU A 99 -6.43 11.28 5.32
CA GLU A 99 -7.69 11.87 4.83
C GLU A 99 -8.90 10.93 4.93
N SER A 100 -8.71 9.68 5.29
CA SER A 100 -9.81 8.70 5.34
C SER A 100 -10.95 9.09 6.31
N ALA A 101 -10.64 9.88 7.33
CA ALA A 101 -11.62 10.39 8.30
C ALA A 101 -12.31 11.69 7.88
N LEU A 102 -11.93 12.28 6.75
CA LEU A 102 -12.42 13.59 6.28
C LEU A 102 -13.62 13.50 5.33
N GLY A 103 -14.25 12.32 5.22
CA GLY A 103 -15.37 12.10 4.29
C GLY A 103 -14.94 11.91 2.82
N THR A 104 -13.67 11.60 2.60
CA THR A 104 -13.08 11.41 1.26
C THR A 104 -13.29 10.01 0.68
N VAL A 105 -13.79 9.08 1.50
CA VAL A 105 -13.97 7.68 1.11
C VAL A 105 -15.35 7.15 1.53
N ASP A 106 -15.88 6.24 0.73
CA ASP A 106 -17.02 5.44 1.10
C ASP A 106 -16.62 4.32 2.05
N TRP A 107 -17.42 4.06 3.06
CA TRP A 107 -17.23 3.00 4.02
C TRP A 107 -18.19 1.84 3.75
N ILE A 108 -17.69 0.63 3.80
CA ILE A 108 -18.47 -0.59 3.61
C ILE A 108 -18.35 -1.48 4.87
N PRO A 109 -19.36 -2.31 5.16
CA PRO A 109 -19.22 -3.32 6.21
C PRO A 109 -18.10 -4.30 5.89
N ASN A 110 -17.38 -4.76 6.93
CA ASN A 110 -16.48 -5.89 6.84
C ASN A 110 -17.26 -7.19 6.56
N PHE A 111 -16.55 -8.33 6.50
CA PHE A 111 -17.13 -9.63 6.11
C PHE A 111 -18.30 -10.10 7.01
N ASP A 112 -18.31 -9.74 8.29
CA ASP A 112 -19.35 -10.13 9.26
C ASP A 112 -20.31 -8.98 9.66
N GLY A 113 -20.12 -7.79 9.10
CA GLY A 113 -20.93 -6.61 9.36
C GLY A 113 -20.72 -5.96 10.73
N THR A 114 -19.76 -6.42 11.52
CA THR A 114 -19.49 -5.86 12.86
C THR A 114 -18.62 -4.61 12.85
N LEU A 115 -17.85 -4.42 11.80
CA LEU A 115 -16.96 -3.29 11.59
C LEU A 115 -17.18 -2.67 10.21
N ILE A 116 -16.59 -1.50 10.00
CA ILE A 116 -16.56 -0.84 8.69
C ILE A 116 -15.14 -0.65 8.22
N GLU A 117 -14.94 -0.73 6.91
CA GLU A 117 -13.65 -0.51 6.23
C GLU A 117 -13.81 0.43 5.05
N PRO A 118 -12.78 1.19 4.66
CA PRO A 118 -12.84 2.05 3.51
C PRO A 118 -12.89 1.21 2.23
N LYS A 119 -13.81 1.54 1.33
CA LYS A 119 -13.91 0.88 0.02
C LYS A 119 -12.66 1.09 -0.83
N PHE A 120 -12.06 2.27 -0.74
CA PHE A 120 -10.80 2.66 -1.36
C PHE A 120 -10.00 3.51 -0.38
N LEU A 121 -8.68 3.57 -0.55
CA LEU A 121 -7.85 4.52 0.20
C LEU A 121 -7.85 5.89 -0.48
N PRO A 122 -7.89 6.99 0.28
CA PRO A 122 -7.80 8.35 -0.27
C PRO A 122 -6.33 8.66 -0.57
N ASP A 123 -5.95 8.57 -1.82
CA ASP A 123 -4.57 8.85 -2.23
C ASP A 123 -4.40 10.34 -2.56
N ARG A 124 -3.57 11.04 -1.80
CA ARG A 124 -3.11 12.40 -2.15
C ARG A 124 -2.18 12.42 -3.36
N LEU A 125 -1.52 11.31 -3.62
CA LEU A 125 -0.58 11.13 -4.70
C LEU A 125 -0.98 9.91 -5.52
N PRO A 126 -0.75 9.86 -6.83
CA PRO A 126 -1.13 8.73 -7.66
C PRO A 126 -0.25 7.51 -7.37
N ASN A 127 -0.58 6.78 -6.32
CA ASN A 127 0.19 5.61 -5.85
C ASN A 127 0.37 4.55 -6.94
N VAL A 128 -0.59 4.42 -7.85
CA VAL A 128 -0.50 3.52 -9.02
C VAL A 128 0.70 3.85 -9.92
N LEU A 129 1.09 5.12 -9.99
CA LEU A 129 2.29 5.53 -10.74
C LEU A 129 3.55 5.43 -9.88
N LEU A 130 3.44 5.72 -8.58
CA LEU A 130 4.60 5.73 -7.68
C LEU A 130 5.14 4.32 -7.40
N ASN A 131 4.27 3.38 -7.09
CA ASN A 131 4.64 1.97 -6.82
C ASN A 131 4.41 1.03 -8.00
N GLY A 132 3.79 1.54 -9.07
CA GLY A 132 3.40 0.70 -10.19
C GLY A 132 2.20 -0.19 -9.87
N ALA A 133 1.76 -0.91 -10.87
CA ALA A 133 0.72 -1.94 -10.72
C ALA A 133 0.86 -2.98 -11.82
N SER A 134 0.77 -4.24 -11.47
CA SER A 134 0.68 -5.33 -12.43
C SER A 134 -0.60 -6.14 -12.21
N GLY A 135 -1.17 -6.62 -13.28
CA GLY A 135 -2.38 -7.43 -13.21
C GLY A 135 -2.61 -8.23 -14.49
N ILE A 136 -3.12 -9.43 -14.32
CA ILE A 136 -3.46 -10.32 -15.41
C ILE A 136 -4.95 -10.63 -15.36
N ALA A 137 -5.64 -10.38 -16.47
CA ALA A 137 -7.04 -10.72 -16.65
C ALA A 137 -7.21 -11.53 -17.94
N VAL A 138 -8.40 -12.12 -18.13
CA VAL A 138 -8.70 -12.82 -19.37
C VAL A 138 -8.74 -11.82 -20.51
N GLY A 139 -7.83 -11.98 -21.48
CA GLY A 139 -7.74 -11.16 -22.68
C GLY A 139 -6.93 -9.88 -22.56
N MET A 140 -6.44 -9.51 -21.34
CA MET A 140 -5.56 -8.34 -21.19
C MET A 140 -4.64 -8.48 -19.97
N ALA A 141 -3.51 -7.77 -20.02
CA ALA A 141 -2.60 -7.61 -18.89
C ALA A 141 -2.25 -6.13 -18.71
N THR A 142 -1.98 -5.73 -17.48
CA THR A 142 -1.49 -4.40 -17.15
C THR A 142 -0.14 -4.54 -16.45
N ASP A 143 0.80 -3.71 -16.84
CA ASP A 143 2.09 -3.57 -16.20
C ASP A 143 2.51 -2.10 -16.21
N ILE A 144 2.34 -1.45 -15.07
CA ILE A 144 2.68 -0.05 -14.87
C ILE A 144 3.94 -0.01 -14.01
N PRO A 145 5.08 0.45 -14.55
CA PRO A 145 6.32 0.53 -13.80
C PRO A 145 6.26 1.63 -12.73
N PRO A 146 7.03 1.52 -11.64
CA PRO A 146 7.08 2.53 -10.59
C PRO A 146 7.87 3.77 -11.03
N HIS A 147 7.32 4.97 -10.75
CA HIS A 147 7.90 6.26 -11.15
C HIS A 147 8.50 7.02 -9.97
N ASN A 148 9.32 8.03 -10.28
CA ASN A 148 9.92 8.91 -9.28
C ASN A 148 8.89 9.89 -8.70
N LEU A 149 8.83 10.00 -7.37
CA LEU A 149 7.89 10.88 -6.66
C LEU A 149 8.02 12.34 -7.11
N LYS A 150 9.24 12.86 -7.23
CA LYS A 150 9.48 14.27 -7.61
C LYS A 150 8.97 14.56 -9.02
N GLU A 151 9.21 13.65 -9.96
CA GLU A 151 8.74 13.79 -11.34
C GLU A 151 7.21 13.73 -11.42
N ILE A 152 6.60 12.79 -10.72
CA ILE A 152 5.13 12.70 -10.65
C ILE A 152 4.52 13.95 -10.04
N VAL A 153 5.09 14.47 -8.95
CA VAL A 153 4.60 15.74 -8.34
C VAL A 153 4.74 16.91 -9.31
N ASN A 154 5.85 17.04 -10.03
CA ASN A 154 6.02 18.08 -11.03
C ASN A 154 4.97 17.96 -12.15
N GLY A 155 4.76 16.74 -12.65
CA GLY A 155 3.71 16.48 -13.67
C GLY A 155 2.30 16.81 -13.17
N VAL A 156 1.99 16.51 -11.92
CA VAL A 156 0.70 16.89 -11.30
C VAL A 156 0.56 18.41 -11.20
N ILE A 157 1.59 19.13 -10.78
CA ILE A 157 1.58 20.61 -10.73
C ILE A 157 1.36 21.17 -12.13
N SER A 158 2.12 20.72 -13.12
CA SER A 158 1.96 21.15 -14.51
C SER A 158 0.54 20.93 -15.06
N LEU A 159 -0.08 19.80 -14.69
CA LEU A 159 -1.44 19.47 -15.10
C LEU A 159 -2.50 20.32 -14.38
N ILE A 160 -2.28 20.69 -13.12
CA ILE A 160 -3.15 21.62 -12.38
C ILE A 160 -3.08 23.01 -13.00
N ASP A 161 -1.88 23.50 -13.29
CA ASP A 161 -1.67 24.83 -13.88
C ASP A 161 -2.19 24.90 -15.34
N SER A 162 -2.11 23.80 -16.05
CA SER A 162 -2.52 23.68 -17.45
C SER A 162 -3.31 22.40 -17.73
N PRO A 163 -4.62 22.33 -17.41
CA PRO A 163 -5.44 21.10 -17.50
C PRO A 163 -5.59 20.50 -18.91
N LYS A 164 -5.18 21.24 -19.93
CA LYS A 164 -5.24 20.79 -21.34
C LYS A 164 -3.89 20.33 -21.89
N LEU A 165 -2.89 20.13 -21.03
CA LEU A 165 -1.60 19.59 -21.45
C LEU A 165 -1.77 18.25 -22.16
N SER A 166 -1.08 18.09 -23.28
CA SER A 166 -1.00 16.82 -23.99
C SER A 166 -0.09 15.83 -23.22
N ASN A 167 -0.32 14.53 -23.41
CA ASN A 167 0.55 13.50 -22.83
C ASN A 167 2.02 13.70 -23.22
N LYS A 168 2.29 14.20 -24.46
CA LYS A 168 3.66 14.45 -24.93
C LYS A 168 4.35 15.59 -24.17
N GLU A 169 3.59 16.58 -23.74
CA GLU A 169 4.11 17.70 -22.92
C GLU A 169 4.32 17.25 -21.49
N LEU A 170 3.37 16.48 -20.91
CA LEU A 170 3.48 15.94 -19.57
C LEU A 170 4.68 14.99 -19.40
N MET A 171 5.02 14.21 -20.44
CA MET A 171 6.20 13.35 -20.44
C MET A 171 7.55 14.10 -20.43
N LYS A 172 7.57 15.41 -20.52
CA LYS A 172 8.80 16.20 -20.29
C LYS A 172 9.12 16.34 -18.81
N ASP A 173 8.09 16.31 -17.96
CA ASP A 173 8.24 16.37 -16.50
C ASP A 173 8.51 14.98 -15.91
N ILE A 174 8.05 13.93 -16.61
CA ILE A 174 8.17 12.52 -16.19
C ILE A 174 9.13 11.84 -17.16
N SER A 175 10.39 11.73 -16.78
CA SER A 175 11.46 11.33 -17.72
C SER A 175 11.48 9.84 -17.99
N ALA A 176 11.27 8.99 -16.98
CA ALA A 176 11.18 7.53 -17.10
C ALA A 176 10.77 6.87 -15.77
N PRO A 177 10.22 5.65 -15.84
CA PRO A 177 10.06 4.78 -14.67
C PRO A 177 11.42 4.30 -14.14
#